data_5cd5a8d1d26f6716d33246b2f254f3c1
#
_entry.id   5cd5a8d1d26f6716d33246b2f254f3c1
#
_cell.length_a   1.000
_cell.length_b   1.000
_cell.length_c   1.000
_cell.angle_alpha   90.00
_cell.angle_beta   90.00
_cell.angle_gamma   90.00
#
_symmetry.space_group_name_H-M   'P 1'
#
loop_
_entity.id
_entity.type
_entity.pdbx_description
1 polymer ?
#
loop_
_entity_poly.entity_id
_entity_poly.type
_entity_poly.pdbx_seq_one_letter_code
_entity_poly.pdbx_strand_id
1 'polypeptide(L)'
;MTGNILDALAAHALERVEEKKRRFPLAELKRQLEEREALSGFPFEAALREPGLSVIAEVKKASPSKGVIAEQFPYAEIAKAYEAAGAACISVLTEPKWFLGDDRYLREIAASVSLPCIRKDFTVDPYLIYEARELGASAVLLICALLSRAELEEYLGIAEELGLTALVEAHNEEEVGLAAEVGARVIGVNNRDLKSFSVDMNNSRRLRAAAPEDCLFVAESGVSGPADTAALRGSRVDAILVGEALMRAENKEELLKALRAAYAEG
;
A
#
# COMPACT_ATOMS: atom_id res chain seq x y z
N MET A 1 -12.12 -2.99 -27.73
CA MET A 1 -10.93 -2.88 -26.86
C MET A 1 -11.43 -3.00 -25.42
N THR A 2 -11.47 -4.22 -24.91
CA THR A 2 -11.83 -4.51 -23.50
C THR A 2 -10.54 -4.55 -22.68
N GLY A 3 -9.85 -3.41 -22.58
CA GLY A 3 -8.72 -3.28 -21.68
C GLY A 3 -9.21 -3.35 -20.24
N ASN A 4 -8.54 -4.15 -19.40
CA ASN A 4 -8.73 -4.19 -17.97
C ASN A 4 -8.38 -2.80 -17.38
N ILE A 5 -9.07 -2.34 -16.33
CA ILE A 5 -8.76 -1.08 -15.66
C ILE A 5 -7.27 -1.02 -15.22
N LEU A 6 -6.71 -2.15 -14.83
CA LEU A 6 -5.31 -2.27 -14.42
C LEU A 6 -4.34 -1.92 -15.57
N ASP A 7 -4.64 -2.37 -16.80
CA ASP A 7 -3.83 -2.03 -17.99
C ASP A 7 -3.87 -0.51 -18.27
N ALA A 8 -5.04 0.12 -18.11
CA ALA A 8 -5.19 1.55 -18.29
C ALA A 8 -4.44 2.37 -17.21
N LEU A 9 -4.43 1.87 -15.98
CA LEU A 9 -3.69 2.46 -14.86
C LEU A 9 -2.18 2.37 -15.08
N ALA A 10 -1.69 1.20 -15.51
CA ALA A 10 -0.29 0.96 -15.82
C ALA A 10 0.18 1.83 -16.99
N ALA A 11 -0.58 1.89 -18.08
CA ALA A 11 -0.25 2.74 -19.24
C ALA A 11 -0.17 4.23 -18.85
N HIS A 12 -1.12 4.72 -18.06
CA HIS A 12 -1.09 6.10 -17.57
C HIS A 12 0.08 6.35 -16.61
N ALA A 13 0.46 5.37 -15.79
CA ALA A 13 1.64 5.48 -14.94
C ALA A 13 2.93 5.61 -15.76
N LEU A 14 3.08 4.82 -16.84
CA LEU A 14 4.20 4.92 -17.77
C LEU A 14 4.27 6.30 -18.46
N GLU A 15 3.13 6.83 -18.93
CA GLU A 15 3.08 8.19 -19.51
C GLU A 15 3.57 9.25 -18.52
N ARG A 16 3.11 9.17 -17.25
CA ARG A 16 3.55 10.07 -16.19
C ARG A 16 5.05 9.98 -15.92
N VAL A 17 5.59 8.75 -15.87
CA VAL A 17 7.02 8.51 -15.65
C VAL A 17 7.85 9.13 -16.77
N GLU A 18 7.48 8.94 -18.03
CA GLU A 18 8.19 9.53 -19.16
C GLU A 18 8.19 11.07 -19.13
N GLU A 19 7.10 11.68 -18.68
CA GLU A 19 7.05 13.13 -18.48
C GLU A 19 7.94 13.57 -17.31
N LYS A 20 7.93 12.82 -16.20
CA LYS A 20 8.78 13.10 -15.04
C LYS A 20 10.26 12.98 -15.37
N LYS A 21 10.69 11.91 -16.05
CA LYS A 21 12.08 11.71 -16.48
C LYS A 21 12.61 12.83 -17.37
N ARG A 22 11.74 13.40 -18.24
CA ARG A 22 12.12 14.56 -19.06
C ARG A 22 12.34 15.83 -18.25
N ARG A 23 11.57 16.03 -17.17
CA ARG A 23 11.70 17.20 -16.28
C ARG A 23 12.80 17.02 -15.28
N PHE A 24 12.94 15.82 -14.75
CA PHE A 24 13.92 15.48 -13.74
C PHE A 24 14.49 14.07 -13.99
N PRO A 25 15.68 13.96 -14.63
CA PRO A 25 16.25 12.68 -15.00
C PRO A 25 16.53 11.77 -13.80
N LEU A 26 16.40 10.44 -14.01
CA LEU A 26 16.67 9.45 -12.96
C LEU A 26 18.05 9.57 -12.34
N ALA A 27 19.07 9.88 -13.14
CA ALA A 27 20.44 10.08 -12.64
C ALA A 27 20.52 11.21 -11.60
N GLU A 28 19.79 12.30 -11.84
CA GLU A 28 19.73 13.42 -10.92
C GLU A 28 18.96 13.07 -9.63
N LEU A 29 17.88 12.30 -9.76
CA LEU A 29 17.12 11.80 -8.62
C LEU A 29 17.97 10.88 -7.73
N LYS A 30 18.74 9.97 -8.34
CA LYS A 30 19.68 9.09 -7.62
C LYS A 30 20.74 9.93 -6.88
N ARG A 31 21.35 10.91 -7.55
CA ARG A 31 22.36 11.81 -6.93
C ARG A 31 21.79 12.54 -5.71
N GLN A 32 20.55 13.06 -5.78
CA GLN A 32 19.93 13.70 -4.62
C GLN A 32 19.70 12.75 -3.46
N LEU A 33 19.42 11.48 -3.73
CA LEU A 33 19.22 10.48 -2.68
C LEU A 33 20.52 10.04 -2.04
N GLU A 34 21.67 10.07 -2.75
CA GLU A 34 23.00 9.80 -2.18
C GLU A 34 23.36 10.80 -1.08
N GLU A 35 22.86 12.03 -1.15
CA GLU A 35 23.07 13.08 -0.15
C GLU A 35 22.15 12.93 1.08
N ARG A 36 21.16 12.03 1.05
CA ARG A 36 20.23 11.81 2.14
C ARG A 36 20.68 10.67 3.05
N GLU A 37 20.35 10.81 4.33
CA GLU A 37 20.51 9.70 5.28
C GLU A 37 19.69 8.48 4.83
N ALA A 38 20.34 7.32 4.81
CA ALA A 38 19.68 6.06 4.44
C ALA A 38 18.61 5.71 5.46
N LEU A 39 17.46 5.20 5.00
CA LEU A 39 16.51 4.58 5.90
C LEU A 39 17.13 3.32 6.50
N SER A 40 17.06 3.18 7.82
CA SER A 40 17.55 2.00 8.52
C SER A 40 16.39 1.19 9.09
N GLY A 41 16.51 -0.15 9.06
CA GLY A 41 15.60 -1.05 9.77
C GLY A 41 14.21 -1.20 9.14
N PHE A 42 14.01 -0.78 7.90
CA PHE A 42 12.72 -0.92 7.20
C PHE A 42 11.51 -0.50 8.08
N PRO A 43 11.33 0.80 8.36
CA PRO A 43 10.40 1.26 9.38
C PRO A 43 8.94 0.82 9.12
N PHE A 44 8.53 0.68 7.86
CA PHE A 44 7.20 0.19 7.53
C PHE A 44 7.03 -1.29 7.93
N GLU A 45 7.99 -2.14 7.58
CA GLU A 45 7.99 -3.55 7.98
C GLU A 45 8.06 -3.69 9.51
N ALA A 46 8.91 -2.91 10.17
CA ALA A 46 9.04 -2.90 11.62
C ALA A 46 7.70 -2.57 12.32
N ALA A 47 6.96 -1.58 11.80
CA ALA A 47 5.65 -1.23 12.33
C ALA A 47 4.60 -2.33 12.15
N LEU A 48 4.69 -3.14 11.08
CA LEU A 48 3.79 -4.28 10.88
C LEU A 48 4.14 -5.50 11.73
N ARG A 49 5.38 -5.60 12.25
CA ARG A 49 5.82 -6.69 13.15
C ARG A 49 5.41 -6.49 14.62
N GLU A 50 4.87 -5.32 14.96
CA GLU A 50 4.36 -5.09 16.31
C GLU A 50 3.25 -6.09 16.66
N PRO A 51 3.17 -6.55 17.93
CA PRO A 51 2.17 -7.54 18.34
C PRO A 51 0.72 -7.11 18.08
N GLY A 52 -0.07 -8.04 17.55
CA GLY A 52 -1.48 -7.83 17.25
C GLY A 52 -1.74 -7.44 15.80
N LEU A 53 -2.99 -7.12 15.48
CA LEU A 53 -3.38 -6.72 14.12
C LEU A 53 -2.95 -5.28 13.84
N SER A 54 -2.02 -5.09 12.91
CA SER A 54 -1.62 -3.77 12.43
C SER A 54 -2.67 -3.20 11.46
N VAL A 55 -2.91 -1.88 11.51
CA VAL A 55 -3.78 -1.20 10.57
C VAL A 55 -2.98 -0.20 9.75
N ILE A 56 -2.94 -0.43 8.43
CA ILE A 56 -2.45 0.53 7.45
C ILE A 56 -3.64 1.40 7.07
N ALA A 57 -3.65 2.65 7.54
CA ALA A 57 -4.75 3.58 7.32
C ALA A 57 -4.55 4.34 6.01
N GLU A 58 -5.49 4.21 5.07
CA GLU A 58 -5.35 4.79 3.73
C GLU A 58 -6.02 6.16 3.61
N VAL A 59 -5.22 7.15 3.21
CA VAL A 59 -5.66 8.50 2.85
C VAL A 59 -6.01 8.51 1.36
N LYS A 60 -7.32 8.51 1.06
CA LYS A 60 -7.86 8.31 -0.29
C LYS A 60 -9.01 9.26 -0.60
N LYS A 61 -8.84 10.10 -1.63
CA LYS A 61 -9.85 11.06 -2.08
C LYS A 61 -10.95 10.41 -2.92
N ALA A 62 -10.57 9.51 -3.82
CA ALA A 62 -11.47 8.84 -4.76
C ALA A 62 -10.99 7.43 -5.09
N SER A 63 -11.84 6.63 -5.73
CA SER A 63 -11.46 5.34 -6.32
C SER A 63 -12.31 5.02 -7.55
N PRO A 64 -11.83 4.17 -8.49
CA PRO A 64 -12.59 3.76 -9.67
C PRO A 64 -13.97 3.15 -9.34
N SER A 65 -14.05 2.39 -8.24
CA SER A 65 -15.26 1.68 -7.84
C SER A 65 -16.30 2.53 -7.08
N LYS A 66 -15.88 3.66 -6.48
CA LYS A 66 -16.73 4.49 -5.58
C LYS A 66 -16.83 5.95 -6.00
N GLY A 67 -16.05 6.38 -7.00
CA GLY A 67 -15.94 7.80 -7.33
C GLY A 67 -15.29 8.61 -6.20
N VAL A 68 -15.73 9.85 -6.02
CA VAL A 68 -15.23 10.74 -4.94
C VAL A 68 -15.75 10.25 -3.59
N ILE A 69 -14.82 9.97 -2.67
CA ILE A 69 -15.09 9.52 -1.30
C ILE A 69 -15.14 10.72 -0.34
N ALA A 70 -14.25 11.71 -0.56
CA ALA A 70 -14.17 12.93 0.24
C ALA A 70 -14.05 14.15 -0.69
N GLU A 71 -15.08 15.00 -0.70
CA GLU A 71 -15.06 16.26 -1.45
C GLU A 71 -14.08 17.25 -0.82
N GLN A 72 -14.19 17.46 0.50
CA GLN A 72 -13.16 18.15 1.27
C GLN A 72 -12.12 17.14 1.70
N PHE A 73 -10.86 17.40 1.35
CA PHE A 73 -9.76 16.45 1.54
C PHE A 73 -8.56 17.08 2.23
N PRO A 74 -8.66 17.41 3.52
CA PRO A 74 -7.56 17.89 4.33
C PRO A 74 -6.63 16.71 4.72
N TYR A 75 -5.89 16.17 3.71
CA TYR A 75 -5.14 14.93 3.80
C TYR A 75 -4.13 14.89 4.95
N ALA A 76 -3.47 16.01 5.26
CA ALA A 76 -2.52 16.06 6.36
C ALA A 76 -3.21 15.92 7.74
N GLU A 77 -4.36 16.57 7.93
CA GLU A 77 -5.17 16.45 9.14
C GLU A 77 -5.77 15.05 9.27
N ILE A 78 -6.18 14.45 8.15
CA ILE A 78 -6.67 13.05 8.13
C ILE A 78 -5.55 12.10 8.58
N ALA A 79 -4.32 12.26 8.06
CA ALA A 79 -3.19 11.43 8.42
C ALA A 79 -2.82 11.58 9.92
N LYS A 80 -2.81 12.81 10.45
CA LYS A 80 -2.60 13.07 11.89
C LYS A 80 -3.70 12.45 12.74
N ALA A 81 -4.95 12.48 12.28
CA ALA A 81 -6.05 11.82 12.98
C ALA A 81 -5.88 10.30 13.00
N TYR A 82 -5.37 9.69 11.92
CA TYR A 82 -5.04 8.27 11.88
C TYR A 82 -3.89 7.93 12.84
N GLU A 83 -2.84 8.75 12.89
CA GLU A 83 -1.74 8.59 13.83
C GLU A 83 -2.24 8.66 15.27
N ALA A 84 -3.01 9.69 15.61
CA ALA A 84 -3.59 9.86 16.95
C ALA A 84 -4.54 8.70 17.33
N ALA A 85 -5.24 8.12 16.34
CA ALA A 85 -6.09 6.95 16.52
C ALA A 85 -5.31 5.63 16.64
N GLY A 86 -3.99 5.66 16.47
CA GLY A 86 -3.11 4.51 16.64
C GLY A 86 -2.99 3.64 15.40
N ALA A 87 -3.11 4.17 14.19
CA ALA A 87 -2.71 3.45 12.98
C ALA A 87 -1.23 3.01 13.08
N ALA A 88 -0.86 1.92 12.43
CA ALA A 88 0.53 1.46 12.39
C ALA A 88 1.31 2.16 11.26
N CYS A 89 0.66 2.33 10.11
CA CYS A 89 1.23 2.95 8.92
C CYS A 89 0.17 3.78 8.18
N ILE A 90 0.63 4.68 7.31
CA ILE A 90 -0.25 5.46 6.43
C ILE A 90 -0.05 5.02 4.98
N SER A 91 -1.14 4.71 4.27
CA SER A 91 -1.14 4.51 2.82
C SER A 91 -1.60 5.79 2.14
N VAL A 92 -0.80 6.30 1.19
CA VAL A 92 -1.11 7.56 0.48
C VAL A 92 -1.26 7.30 -1.00
N LEU A 93 -2.48 7.54 -1.54
CA LEU A 93 -2.75 7.45 -2.98
C LEU A 93 -2.09 8.62 -3.70
N THR A 94 -1.21 8.34 -4.67
CA THR A 94 -0.56 9.34 -5.51
C THR A 94 -1.01 9.30 -6.98
N GLU A 95 -1.81 8.30 -7.38
CA GLU A 95 -2.35 8.20 -8.72
C GLU A 95 -3.39 9.31 -9.00
N PRO A 96 -3.16 10.22 -10.00
CA PRO A 96 -3.94 11.46 -10.10
C PRO A 96 -5.26 11.34 -10.84
N LYS A 97 -5.43 10.37 -11.74
CA LYS A 97 -6.57 10.33 -12.68
C LYS A 97 -7.80 9.66 -12.09
N TRP A 98 -7.64 8.48 -11.51
CA TRP A 98 -8.76 7.68 -10.99
C TRP A 98 -8.92 7.74 -9.47
N PHE A 99 -7.79 7.99 -8.77
CA PHE A 99 -7.80 8.12 -7.31
C PHE A 99 -7.74 9.58 -6.85
N LEU A 100 -7.57 10.53 -7.77
CA LEU A 100 -7.39 11.96 -7.48
C LEU A 100 -6.28 12.21 -6.46
N GLY A 101 -5.22 11.37 -6.56
CA GLY A 101 -4.02 11.46 -5.75
C GLY A 101 -3.05 12.53 -6.25
N ASP A 102 -1.99 12.76 -5.48
CA ASP A 102 -0.93 13.72 -5.81
C ASP A 102 0.33 13.35 -5.03
N ASP A 103 1.50 13.44 -5.66
CA ASP A 103 2.80 13.23 -4.99
C ASP A 103 3.01 14.20 -3.82
N ARG A 104 2.44 15.39 -3.90
CA ARG A 104 2.44 16.39 -2.83
C ARG A 104 1.77 15.85 -1.56
N TYR A 105 0.70 15.07 -1.69
CA TYR A 105 0.02 14.48 -0.52
C TYR A 105 0.98 13.58 0.26
N LEU A 106 1.72 12.74 -0.43
CA LEU A 106 2.71 11.86 0.21
C LEU A 106 3.81 12.69 0.89
N ARG A 107 4.39 13.67 0.19
CA ARG A 107 5.45 14.52 0.74
C ARG A 107 5.01 15.25 2.01
N GLU A 108 3.84 15.87 1.98
CA GLU A 108 3.34 16.66 3.11
C GLU A 108 2.88 15.77 4.28
N ILE A 109 2.26 14.61 3.99
CA ILE A 109 1.88 13.65 5.03
C ILE A 109 3.15 13.10 5.69
N ALA A 110 4.11 12.59 4.94
CA ALA A 110 5.34 12.03 5.49
C ALA A 110 6.14 13.02 6.33
N ALA A 111 6.03 14.33 6.03
CA ALA A 111 6.63 15.38 6.83
C ALA A 111 5.81 15.78 8.07
N SER A 112 4.54 15.37 8.16
CA SER A 112 3.60 15.82 9.21
C SER A 112 3.26 14.75 10.26
N VAL A 113 3.60 13.50 10.02
CA VAL A 113 3.38 12.35 10.93
C VAL A 113 4.69 11.61 11.19
N SER A 114 4.78 10.88 12.29
CA SER A 114 5.91 10.00 12.60
C SER A 114 5.74 8.59 12.03
N LEU A 115 4.54 8.24 11.60
CA LEU A 115 4.22 6.91 11.07
C LEU A 115 4.87 6.69 9.70
N PRO A 116 5.39 5.47 9.43
CA PRO A 116 5.90 5.12 8.13
C PRO A 116 4.79 5.16 7.06
N CYS A 117 5.11 5.77 5.91
CA CYS A 117 4.17 5.97 4.81
C CYS A 117 4.50 5.06 3.63
N ILE A 118 3.48 4.45 3.02
CA ILE A 118 3.61 3.77 1.73
C ILE A 118 3.10 4.66 0.60
N ARG A 119 3.87 4.74 -0.49
CA ARG A 119 3.37 5.25 -1.76
C ARG A 119 2.43 4.22 -2.38
N LYS A 120 1.16 4.52 -2.44
CA LYS A 120 0.14 3.67 -3.09
C LYS A 120 -0.11 4.19 -4.50
N ASP A 121 0.60 3.63 -5.47
CA ASP A 121 0.57 3.96 -6.89
C ASP A 121 0.90 2.71 -7.71
N PHE A 122 0.82 2.79 -9.03
CA PHE A 122 1.18 1.71 -9.96
C PHE A 122 2.66 1.83 -10.33
N THR A 123 3.50 1.06 -9.61
CA THR A 123 4.95 1.09 -9.79
C THR A 123 5.34 0.22 -10.99
N VAL A 124 5.46 0.84 -12.16
CA VAL A 124 5.75 0.19 -13.45
C VAL A 124 7.12 0.58 -14.02
N ASP A 125 7.90 1.34 -13.27
CA ASP A 125 9.24 1.80 -13.67
C ASP A 125 10.06 2.07 -12.41
N PRO A 126 11.37 1.76 -12.39
CA PRO A 126 12.26 2.02 -11.26
C PRO A 126 12.25 3.48 -10.78
N TYR A 127 12.03 4.43 -11.68
CA TYR A 127 11.91 5.84 -11.33
C TYR A 127 10.96 6.10 -10.17
N LEU A 128 9.81 5.40 -10.15
CA LEU A 128 8.79 5.58 -9.12
C LEU A 128 9.24 5.10 -7.74
N ILE A 129 10.18 4.16 -7.67
CA ILE A 129 10.74 3.68 -6.40
C ILE A 129 11.70 4.74 -5.82
N TYR A 130 12.60 5.28 -6.65
CA TYR A 130 13.47 6.38 -6.24
C TYR A 130 12.68 7.63 -5.86
N GLU A 131 11.65 7.97 -6.65
CA GLU A 131 10.76 9.10 -6.36
C GLU A 131 9.98 8.89 -5.05
N ALA A 132 9.50 7.68 -4.76
CA ALA A 132 8.85 7.37 -3.48
C ALA A 132 9.77 7.68 -2.30
N ARG A 133 11.05 7.30 -2.40
CA ARG A 133 12.06 7.61 -1.38
C ARG A 133 12.29 9.13 -1.26
N GLU A 134 12.35 9.84 -2.38
CA GLU A 134 12.48 11.30 -2.41
C GLU A 134 11.29 11.99 -1.73
N LEU A 135 10.08 11.50 -1.96
CA LEU A 135 8.85 12.00 -1.36
C LEU A 135 8.70 11.69 0.15
N GLY A 136 9.60 10.88 0.72
CA GLY A 136 9.59 10.53 2.13
C GLY A 136 8.83 9.24 2.45
N ALA A 137 8.51 8.42 1.45
CA ALA A 137 7.94 7.09 1.69
C ALA A 137 8.94 6.18 2.42
N SER A 138 8.39 5.25 3.18
CA SER A 138 9.09 4.12 3.81
C SER A 138 8.74 2.78 3.13
N ALA A 139 7.78 2.80 2.21
CA ALA A 139 7.36 1.63 1.45
C ALA A 139 6.82 2.01 0.07
N VAL A 140 6.82 1.04 -0.85
CA VAL A 140 6.23 1.11 -2.19
C VAL A 140 5.35 -0.10 -2.44
N LEU A 141 4.38 0.06 -3.34
CA LEU A 141 3.53 -1.02 -3.84
C LEU A 141 4.14 -1.62 -5.11
N LEU A 142 4.29 -2.94 -5.13
CA LEU A 142 4.61 -3.73 -6.34
C LEU A 142 3.45 -4.69 -6.60
N ILE A 143 2.95 -4.77 -7.83
CA ILE A 143 1.75 -5.57 -8.17
C ILE A 143 2.16 -6.71 -9.09
N CYS A 144 2.01 -7.98 -8.63
CA CYS A 144 2.37 -9.17 -9.41
C CYS A 144 1.69 -9.21 -10.77
N ALA A 145 0.43 -8.79 -10.86
CA ALA A 145 -0.34 -8.78 -12.12
C ALA A 145 0.19 -7.77 -13.16
N LEU A 146 1.08 -6.84 -12.79
CA LEU A 146 1.65 -5.82 -13.66
C LEU A 146 3.12 -6.05 -14.01
N LEU A 147 3.84 -6.81 -13.21
CA LEU A 147 5.28 -6.96 -13.29
C LEU A 147 5.66 -8.40 -13.62
N SER A 148 6.59 -8.55 -14.53
CA SER A 148 7.24 -9.85 -14.75
C SER A 148 8.10 -10.24 -13.52
N ARG A 149 8.47 -11.52 -13.42
CA ARG A 149 9.41 -11.99 -12.40
C ARG A 149 10.68 -11.14 -12.35
N ALA A 150 11.29 -10.88 -13.50
CA ALA A 150 12.54 -10.14 -13.57
C ALA A 150 12.39 -8.68 -13.07
N GLU A 151 11.26 -8.03 -13.41
CA GLU A 151 10.94 -6.69 -12.90
C GLU A 151 10.67 -6.70 -11.40
N LEU A 152 9.96 -7.72 -10.88
CA LEU A 152 9.75 -7.87 -9.43
C LEU A 152 11.07 -8.03 -8.68
N GLU A 153 11.99 -8.90 -9.17
CA GLU A 153 13.31 -9.10 -8.59
C GLU A 153 14.14 -7.81 -8.62
N GLU A 154 14.16 -7.11 -9.74
CA GLU A 154 14.86 -5.81 -9.89
C GLU A 154 14.28 -4.76 -8.92
N TYR A 155 12.95 -4.61 -8.89
CA TYR A 155 12.29 -3.56 -8.09
C TYR A 155 12.39 -3.84 -6.59
N LEU A 156 12.33 -5.10 -6.19
CA LEU A 156 12.61 -5.53 -4.81
C LEU A 156 14.04 -5.15 -4.39
N GLY A 157 15.03 -5.43 -5.26
CA GLY A 157 16.41 -5.06 -5.00
C GLY A 157 16.61 -3.55 -4.84
N ILE A 158 16.02 -2.75 -5.74
CA ILE A 158 16.07 -1.29 -5.65
C ILE A 158 15.40 -0.77 -4.36
N ALA A 159 14.24 -1.32 -4.02
CA ALA A 159 13.55 -0.94 -2.78
C ALA A 159 14.41 -1.25 -1.55
N GLU A 160 15.03 -2.43 -1.51
CA GLU A 160 15.92 -2.86 -0.43
C GLU A 160 17.15 -1.96 -0.29
N GLU A 161 17.83 -1.64 -1.40
CA GLU A 161 18.97 -0.70 -1.42
C GLU A 161 18.62 0.68 -0.86
N LEU A 162 17.37 1.14 -1.09
CA LEU A 162 16.88 2.41 -0.59
C LEU A 162 16.30 2.36 0.84
N GLY A 163 16.28 1.18 1.47
CA GLY A 163 15.67 0.95 2.79
C GLY A 163 14.14 1.02 2.76
N LEU A 164 13.52 0.89 1.58
CA LEU A 164 12.07 0.85 1.42
C LEU A 164 11.55 -0.59 1.57
N THR A 165 10.43 -0.74 2.27
CA THR A 165 9.66 -1.98 2.24
C THR A 165 8.88 -2.06 0.93
N ALA A 166 8.95 -3.19 0.23
CA ALA A 166 8.03 -3.47 -0.87
C ALA A 166 6.83 -4.26 -0.34
N LEU A 167 5.62 -3.68 -0.45
CA LEU A 167 4.36 -4.40 -0.31
C LEU A 167 4.05 -5.03 -1.68
N VAL A 168 4.22 -6.35 -1.77
CA VAL A 168 3.97 -7.09 -3.03
C VAL A 168 2.54 -7.59 -3.05
N GLU A 169 1.71 -6.95 -3.89
CA GLU A 169 0.28 -7.25 -4.00
C GLU A 169 0.05 -8.44 -4.94
N ALA A 170 -0.75 -9.41 -4.47
CA ALA A 170 -1.16 -10.61 -5.16
C ALA A 170 -2.67 -10.82 -5.10
N HIS A 171 -3.25 -11.51 -6.12
CA HIS A 171 -4.70 -11.74 -6.24
C HIS A 171 -5.08 -13.24 -6.23
N ASN A 172 -4.11 -14.12 -6.45
CA ASN A 172 -4.32 -15.56 -6.56
C ASN A 172 -3.10 -16.35 -6.05
N GLU A 173 -3.20 -17.68 -6.01
CA GLU A 173 -2.14 -18.56 -5.49
C GLU A 173 -0.85 -18.50 -6.31
N GLU A 174 -0.95 -18.37 -7.64
CA GLU A 174 0.21 -18.26 -8.52
C GLU A 174 1.00 -16.98 -8.24
N GLU A 175 0.31 -15.87 -8.07
CA GLU A 175 0.93 -14.57 -7.72
C GLU A 175 1.54 -14.57 -6.31
N VAL A 176 0.88 -15.22 -5.32
CA VAL A 176 1.46 -15.39 -3.98
C VAL A 176 2.72 -16.26 -4.04
N GLY A 177 2.68 -17.35 -4.84
CA GLY A 177 3.86 -18.18 -5.08
C GLY A 177 5.00 -17.40 -5.73
N LEU A 178 4.71 -16.59 -6.75
CA LEU A 178 5.68 -15.72 -7.40
C LEU A 178 6.29 -14.72 -6.41
N ALA A 179 5.47 -14.04 -5.61
CA ALA A 179 5.92 -13.10 -4.59
C ALA A 179 6.88 -13.78 -3.58
N ALA A 180 6.53 -14.99 -3.14
CA ALA A 180 7.38 -15.78 -2.25
C ALA A 180 8.72 -16.18 -2.90
N GLU A 181 8.69 -16.65 -4.15
CA GLU A 181 9.87 -17.07 -4.89
C GLU A 181 10.86 -15.93 -5.17
N VAL A 182 10.39 -14.71 -5.39
CA VAL A 182 11.24 -13.51 -5.54
C VAL A 182 11.70 -12.92 -4.20
N GLY A 183 11.32 -13.52 -3.08
CA GLY A 183 11.79 -13.13 -1.75
C GLY A 183 11.04 -11.96 -1.12
N ALA A 184 9.77 -11.75 -1.47
CA ALA A 184 8.96 -10.70 -0.86
C ALA A 184 8.79 -10.93 0.66
N ARG A 185 9.18 -9.94 1.47
CA ARG A 185 9.05 -10.00 2.94
C ARG A 185 7.66 -9.58 3.42
N VAL A 186 6.95 -8.78 2.63
CA VAL A 186 5.57 -8.34 2.90
C VAL A 186 4.72 -8.64 1.69
N ILE A 187 3.75 -9.54 1.84
CA ILE A 187 2.82 -9.94 0.78
C ILE A 187 1.44 -9.41 1.11
N GLY A 188 0.87 -8.62 0.20
CA GLY A 188 -0.50 -8.12 0.30
C GLY A 188 -1.43 -8.94 -0.58
N VAL A 189 -2.58 -9.34 -0.05
CA VAL A 189 -3.63 -9.96 -0.86
C VAL A 189 -4.80 -9.01 -1.01
N ASN A 190 -5.07 -8.65 -2.26
CA ASN A 190 -6.19 -7.80 -2.59
C ASN A 190 -7.47 -8.65 -2.70
N ASN A 191 -8.41 -8.44 -1.76
CA ASN A 191 -9.72 -9.11 -1.75
C ASN A 191 -10.66 -8.57 -2.83
N ARG A 192 -10.28 -7.48 -3.50
CA ARG A 192 -11.06 -6.91 -4.60
C ARG A 192 -10.57 -7.45 -5.94
N ASP A 193 -11.47 -8.09 -6.67
CA ASP A 193 -11.25 -8.40 -8.08
C ASP A 193 -11.23 -7.09 -8.90
N LEU A 194 -10.12 -6.82 -9.58
CA LEU A 194 -9.92 -5.58 -10.33
C LEU A 194 -10.71 -5.52 -11.65
N LYS A 195 -11.32 -6.64 -12.08
CA LYS A 195 -12.16 -6.70 -13.29
C LYS A 195 -13.62 -6.45 -12.97
N SER A 196 -14.13 -7.08 -11.92
CA SER A 196 -15.54 -7.02 -11.52
C SER A 196 -15.82 -6.03 -10.39
N PHE A 197 -14.77 -5.55 -9.70
CA PHE A 197 -14.82 -4.79 -8.44
C PHE A 197 -15.52 -5.51 -7.28
N SER A 198 -15.85 -6.79 -7.44
CA SER A 198 -16.38 -7.61 -6.34
C SER A 198 -15.32 -7.81 -5.25
N VAL A 199 -15.76 -7.96 -4.01
CA VAL A 199 -14.90 -8.18 -2.86
C VAL A 199 -15.21 -9.53 -2.24
N ASP A 200 -14.19 -10.36 -2.05
CA ASP A 200 -14.29 -11.63 -1.32
C ASP A 200 -13.27 -11.66 -0.17
N MET A 201 -13.74 -11.45 1.05
CA MET A 201 -12.89 -11.48 2.26
C MET A 201 -12.27 -12.87 2.53
N ASN A 202 -12.83 -13.94 1.97
CA ASN A 202 -12.22 -15.27 2.11
C ASN A 202 -10.95 -15.43 1.28
N ASN A 203 -10.70 -14.54 0.30
CA ASN A 203 -9.51 -14.60 -0.53
C ASN A 203 -8.23 -14.50 0.30
N SER A 204 -8.11 -13.51 1.20
CA SER A 204 -6.96 -13.39 2.10
C SER A 204 -6.78 -14.62 2.98
N ARG A 205 -7.87 -15.19 3.55
CA ARG A 205 -7.79 -16.41 4.39
C ARG A 205 -7.27 -17.61 3.60
N ARG A 206 -7.77 -17.78 2.39
CA ARG A 206 -7.38 -18.91 1.50
C ARG A 206 -5.93 -18.76 1.07
N LEU A 207 -5.55 -17.57 0.63
CA LEU A 207 -4.21 -17.31 0.07
C LEU A 207 -3.12 -17.21 1.14
N ARG A 208 -3.46 -16.90 2.40
CA ARG A 208 -2.48 -16.94 3.50
C ARG A 208 -1.81 -18.31 3.64
N ALA A 209 -2.54 -19.38 3.35
CA ALA A 209 -2.01 -20.75 3.42
C ALA A 209 -0.94 -21.03 2.33
N ALA A 210 -0.95 -20.28 1.23
CA ALA A 210 0.05 -20.37 0.15
C ALA A 210 1.28 -19.49 0.39
N ALA A 211 1.19 -18.52 1.31
CA ALA A 211 2.29 -17.64 1.63
C ALA A 211 3.26 -18.26 2.65
N PRO A 212 4.58 -17.93 2.60
CA PRO A 212 5.56 -18.36 3.59
C PRO A 212 5.13 -17.98 5.02
N GLU A 213 5.54 -18.77 6.02
CA GLU A 213 5.18 -18.49 7.41
C GLU A 213 5.89 -17.26 7.99
N ASP A 214 7.08 -16.97 7.50
CA ASP A 214 7.97 -15.89 7.95
C ASP A 214 7.72 -14.56 7.23
N CYS A 215 6.91 -14.54 6.16
CA CYS A 215 6.49 -13.27 5.55
C CYS A 215 5.38 -12.58 6.36
N LEU A 216 5.38 -11.25 6.36
CA LEU A 216 4.26 -10.47 6.82
C LEU A 216 3.13 -10.50 5.79
N PHE A 217 1.90 -10.71 6.25
CA PHE A 217 0.75 -10.85 5.37
C PHE A 217 -0.28 -9.76 5.61
N VAL A 218 -0.61 -9.03 4.54
CA VAL A 218 -1.55 -7.90 4.57
C VAL A 218 -2.83 -8.26 3.83
N ALA A 219 -3.98 -8.15 4.49
CA ALA A 219 -5.28 -8.23 3.82
C ALA A 219 -5.70 -6.84 3.33
N GLU A 220 -5.83 -6.70 2.02
CA GLU A 220 -6.18 -5.43 1.37
C GLU A 220 -7.61 -5.47 0.83
N SER A 221 -8.30 -4.36 0.90
CA SER A 221 -9.69 -4.18 0.44
C SER A 221 -10.73 -4.99 1.24
N GLY A 222 -11.94 -4.46 1.32
CA GLY A 222 -13.11 -5.16 1.83
C GLY A 222 -13.39 -4.98 3.31
N VAL A 223 -12.41 -4.58 4.12
CA VAL A 223 -12.66 -4.31 5.53
C VAL A 223 -13.52 -3.05 5.68
N SER A 224 -14.75 -3.23 6.11
CA SER A 224 -15.74 -2.17 6.34
C SER A 224 -16.09 -1.98 7.82
N GLY A 225 -15.82 -2.99 8.65
CA GLY A 225 -16.10 -2.95 10.06
C GLY A 225 -15.56 -4.15 10.84
N PRO A 226 -15.85 -4.22 12.17
CA PRO A 226 -15.34 -5.25 13.06
C PRO A 226 -15.69 -6.70 12.64
N ALA A 227 -16.82 -6.91 12.00
CA ALA A 227 -17.23 -8.24 11.53
C ALA A 227 -16.25 -8.80 10.48
N ASP A 228 -15.71 -7.93 9.62
CA ASP A 228 -14.74 -8.34 8.58
C ASP A 228 -13.41 -8.76 9.21
N THR A 229 -12.94 -8.03 10.22
CA THR A 229 -11.70 -8.40 10.95
C THR A 229 -11.91 -9.65 11.81
N ALA A 230 -13.08 -9.83 12.40
CA ALA A 230 -13.44 -11.06 13.09
C ALA A 230 -13.39 -12.27 12.15
N ALA A 231 -13.78 -12.12 10.89
CA ALA A 231 -13.69 -13.18 9.87
C ALA A 231 -12.25 -13.57 9.53
N LEU A 232 -11.26 -12.71 9.79
CA LEU A 232 -9.84 -12.99 9.59
C LEU A 232 -9.16 -13.68 10.78
N ARG A 233 -9.88 -13.92 11.88
CA ARG A 233 -9.33 -14.61 13.06
C ARG A 233 -8.72 -15.97 12.70
N GLY A 234 -7.58 -16.27 13.31
CA GLY A 234 -6.89 -17.53 13.12
C GLY A 234 -6.25 -17.71 11.74
N SER A 235 -6.37 -16.73 10.84
CA SER A 235 -5.73 -16.80 9.51
C SER A 235 -4.29 -16.30 9.49
N ARG A 236 -3.75 -15.87 10.63
CA ARG A 236 -2.35 -15.33 10.72
C ARG A 236 -2.10 -14.17 9.75
N VAL A 237 -3.08 -13.28 9.62
CA VAL A 237 -2.94 -11.99 8.94
C VAL A 237 -2.28 -11.00 9.91
N ASP A 238 -1.18 -10.37 9.53
CA ASP A 238 -0.42 -9.44 10.37
C ASP A 238 -0.98 -8.01 10.30
N ALA A 239 -1.51 -7.64 9.13
CA ALA A 239 -2.05 -6.31 8.92
C ALA A 239 -3.28 -6.30 8.00
N ILE A 240 -4.08 -5.25 8.14
CA ILE A 240 -5.17 -4.90 7.22
C ILE A 240 -4.92 -3.51 6.63
N LEU A 241 -5.24 -3.32 5.35
CA LEU A 241 -5.24 -2.01 4.71
C LEU A 241 -6.68 -1.52 4.57
N VAL A 242 -7.00 -0.40 5.23
CA VAL A 242 -8.36 0.14 5.34
C VAL A 242 -8.41 1.57 4.84
N GLY A 243 -9.21 1.82 3.81
CA GLY A 243 -9.39 3.16 3.23
C GLY A 243 -10.81 3.70 3.44
N GLU A 244 -11.78 3.25 2.64
CA GLU A 244 -13.13 3.83 2.60
C GLU A 244 -13.80 3.92 3.98
N ALA A 245 -13.73 2.85 4.78
CA ALA A 245 -14.34 2.82 6.10
C ALA A 245 -13.75 3.89 7.03
N LEU A 246 -12.42 4.05 7.05
CA LEU A 246 -11.74 5.07 7.85
C LEU A 246 -11.97 6.48 7.33
N MET A 247 -12.01 6.68 6.01
CA MET A 247 -12.31 7.98 5.42
C MET A 247 -13.72 8.48 5.81
N ARG A 248 -14.69 7.57 5.87
CA ARG A 248 -16.09 7.87 6.21
C ARG A 248 -16.39 7.89 7.72
N ALA A 249 -15.52 7.29 8.53
CA ALA A 249 -15.73 7.21 9.98
C ALA A 249 -15.77 8.61 10.63
N GLU A 250 -16.81 8.88 11.41
CA GLU A 250 -16.87 10.08 12.26
C GLU A 250 -15.83 9.98 13.39
N ASN A 251 -15.72 8.81 14.04
CA ASN A 251 -14.74 8.51 15.07
C ASN A 251 -13.74 7.44 14.59
N LYS A 252 -12.58 7.90 14.12
CA LYS A 252 -11.52 7.04 13.58
C LYS A 252 -10.87 6.18 14.67
N GLU A 253 -10.71 6.73 15.85
CA GLU A 253 -10.12 6.02 17.00
C GLU A 253 -10.99 4.84 17.45
N GLU A 254 -12.30 5.07 17.57
CA GLU A 254 -13.25 4.02 17.92
C GLU A 254 -13.27 2.90 16.88
N LEU A 255 -13.30 3.25 15.59
CA LEU A 255 -13.25 2.25 14.53
C LEU A 255 -11.97 1.43 14.56
N LEU A 256 -10.79 2.06 14.68
CA LEU A 256 -9.51 1.35 14.76
C LEU A 256 -9.44 0.41 15.97
N LYS A 257 -9.91 0.85 17.13
CA LYS A 257 -9.99 0.01 18.33
C LYS A 257 -10.92 -1.18 18.12
N ALA A 258 -12.10 -0.95 17.53
CA ALA A 258 -13.08 -2.01 17.26
C ALA A 258 -12.55 -3.04 16.26
N LEU A 259 -11.85 -2.62 15.20
CA LEU A 259 -11.22 -3.52 14.22
C LEU A 259 -10.20 -4.46 14.89
N ARG A 260 -9.32 -3.91 15.76
CA ARG A 260 -8.32 -4.69 16.48
C ARG A 260 -8.92 -5.63 17.51
N ALA A 261 -9.86 -5.12 18.31
CA ALA A 261 -10.55 -5.93 19.32
C ALA A 261 -11.26 -7.11 18.68
N ALA A 262 -11.98 -6.87 17.59
CA ALA A 262 -12.67 -7.93 16.86
C ALA A 262 -11.74 -9.01 16.30
N TYR A 263 -10.48 -8.72 16.00
CA TYR A 263 -9.48 -9.71 15.59
C TYR A 263 -8.92 -10.50 16.79
N ALA A 264 -8.73 -9.83 17.94
CA ALA A 264 -8.06 -10.39 19.12
C ALA A 264 -8.99 -11.27 19.99
N GLU A 265 -10.31 -11.02 20.00
CA GLU A 265 -11.30 -11.74 20.79
C GLU A 265 -11.54 -13.17 20.27
N GLY A 266 -10.60 -14.10 20.53
CA GLY A 266 -10.71 -15.49 20.08
C GLY A 266 -9.97 -16.46 20.99
#